data_5b421ff5ad452644a6aeedfed844100f
#
_entry.id   5b421ff5ad452644a6aeedfed844100f
#
_cell.length_a   1.000
_cell.length_b   1.000
_cell.length_c   1.000
_cell.angle_alpha   90.00
_cell.angle_beta   90.00
_cell.angle_gamma   90.00
#
_symmetry.space_group_name_H-M   'P 1'
#
loop_
_entity.id
_entity.type
_entity.pdbx_description
1 polymer ?
#
loop_
_entity_poly.entity_id
_entity_poly.type
_entity_poly.pdbx_seq_one_letter_code
_entity_poly.pdbx_strand_id
1 'polypeptide(L)'
;ALLDVASMHPNSIINMNCFGEYTKRYEDIVNIRLHIKHNELDEVATMFDGKLAKYLNDKESVKALSGALKIPINSVYGLTSASFDNPFRDQRNVDNIVAKRGALFMVDLKHEVMKRGFTVAHIKTDSIKIPDATPEIIKFVMDFGKRYGYTFEHEATYERMCLVNDAVYIAKFATKEQCMNLYGYVAKKKKKDGGKWT
;
A
#
# COMPACT_ATOMS: atom_id res chain seq x y z
N ALA A 1 -8.35 -12.89 4.68
CA ALA A 1 -7.27 -11.90 4.80
C ALA A 1 -7.58 -10.63 4.00
N LEU A 2 -7.10 -9.48 4.46
CA LEU A 2 -6.99 -8.23 3.73
C LEU A 2 -5.53 -7.96 3.41
N LEU A 3 -5.21 -7.89 2.13
CA LEU A 3 -3.89 -7.56 1.62
C LEU A 3 -3.96 -6.22 0.88
N ASP A 4 -3.04 -5.30 1.18
CA ASP A 4 -3.05 -3.92 0.69
C ASP A 4 -1.71 -3.56 0.07
N VAL A 5 -1.73 -2.85 -1.07
CA VAL A 5 -0.49 -2.41 -1.73
C VAL A 5 0.03 -1.15 -1.07
N ALA A 6 1.26 -1.21 -0.59
CA ALA A 6 1.93 -0.03 -0.07
C ALA A 6 2.16 1.00 -1.18
N SER A 7 1.43 2.12 -1.14
CA SER A 7 1.61 3.27 -2.06
C SER A 7 1.49 2.92 -3.55
N MET A 8 0.37 2.32 -3.98
CA MET A 8 0.17 1.83 -5.36
C MET A 8 0.48 2.90 -6.44
N HIS A 9 -0.11 4.08 -6.36
CA HIS A 9 0.12 5.12 -7.38
C HIS A 9 1.56 5.63 -7.41
N PRO A 10 2.20 5.95 -6.26
CA PRO A 10 3.62 6.27 -6.24
C PRO A 10 4.50 5.18 -6.86
N ASN A 11 4.29 3.92 -6.52
CA ASN A 11 5.06 2.82 -7.11
C ASN A 11 4.79 2.65 -8.60
N SER A 12 3.57 2.91 -9.08
CA SER A 12 3.26 2.93 -10.51
C SER A 12 4.04 4.01 -11.24
N ILE A 13 4.13 5.22 -10.66
CA ILE A 13 4.91 6.35 -11.20
C ILE A 13 6.39 5.99 -11.29
N ILE A 14 6.95 5.40 -10.23
CA ILE A 14 8.35 4.96 -10.17
C ILE A 14 8.62 3.88 -11.23
N ASN A 15 7.81 2.83 -11.27
CA ASN A 15 7.96 1.71 -12.21
C ASN A 15 7.83 2.12 -13.67
N MET A 16 7.07 3.17 -13.96
CA MET A 16 6.90 3.72 -15.30
C MET A 16 7.93 4.78 -15.64
N ASN A 17 8.81 5.15 -14.71
CA ASN A 17 9.78 6.22 -14.85
C ASN A 17 9.15 7.53 -15.39
N CYS A 18 8.05 7.97 -14.74
CA CYS A 18 7.27 9.13 -15.18
C CYS A 18 8.05 10.46 -15.08
N PHE A 19 9.09 10.53 -14.28
CA PHE A 19 9.87 11.74 -14.06
C PHE A 19 11.29 11.67 -14.64
N GLY A 20 11.60 10.65 -15.47
CA GLY A 20 12.92 10.50 -16.08
C GLY A 20 14.02 10.50 -15.01
N GLU A 21 14.98 11.42 -15.13
CA GLU A 21 16.11 11.56 -14.19
C GLU A 21 15.70 11.90 -12.75
N TYR A 22 14.52 12.51 -12.54
CA TYR A 22 14.02 12.86 -11.21
C TYR A 22 13.25 11.72 -10.52
N THR A 23 12.98 10.61 -11.20
CA THR A 23 12.26 9.47 -10.65
C THR A 23 12.96 8.92 -9.41
N LYS A 24 14.30 8.86 -9.41
CA LYS A 24 15.08 8.40 -8.27
C LYS A 24 14.85 9.25 -7.02
N ARG A 25 14.82 10.56 -7.15
CA ARG A 25 14.54 11.47 -6.01
C ARG A 25 13.12 11.29 -5.48
N TYR A 26 12.17 11.07 -6.35
CA TYR A 26 10.80 10.77 -5.95
C TYR A 26 10.71 9.44 -5.19
N GLU A 27 11.38 8.40 -5.68
CA GLU A 27 11.51 7.11 -5.02
C GLU A 27 12.11 7.24 -3.62
N ASP A 28 13.18 8.03 -3.45
CA ASP A 28 13.81 8.29 -2.16
C ASP A 28 12.81 8.91 -1.16
N ILE A 29 11.99 9.89 -1.59
CA ILE A 29 10.96 10.49 -0.75
C ILE A 29 9.89 9.46 -0.35
N VAL A 30 9.48 8.59 -1.26
CA VAL A 30 8.53 7.51 -0.98
C VAL A 30 9.12 6.53 0.03
N ASN A 31 10.39 6.13 -0.16
CA ASN A 31 11.08 5.19 0.73
C ASN A 31 11.28 5.76 2.14
N ILE A 32 11.66 7.03 2.28
CA ILE A 32 11.73 7.68 3.60
C ILE A 32 10.41 7.52 4.35
N ARG A 33 9.31 7.81 3.70
CA ARG A 33 8.00 7.68 4.34
C ARG A 33 7.65 6.24 4.70
N LEU A 34 8.07 5.27 3.90
CA LEU A 34 7.90 3.85 4.21
C LEU A 34 8.75 3.43 5.42
N HIS A 35 10.02 3.83 5.49
CA HIS A 35 10.90 3.59 6.63
C HIS A 35 10.31 4.19 7.93
N ILE A 36 9.82 5.44 7.88
CA ILE A 36 9.13 6.04 9.03
C ILE A 36 7.90 5.21 9.45
N LYS A 37 7.10 4.75 8.49
CA LYS A 37 5.91 3.94 8.76
C LYS A 37 6.25 2.58 9.38
N HIS A 38 7.42 2.04 9.08
CA HIS A 38 7.94 0.78 9.65
C HIS A 38 8.76 0.99 10.93
N ASN A 39 8.93 2.25 11.37
CA ASN A 39 9.74 2.64 12.53
C ASN A 39 11.24 2.32 12.36
N GLU A 40 11.72 2.38 11.12
CA GLU A 40 13.12 2.20 10.72
C GLU A 40 13.81 3.57 10.69
N LEU A 41 13.89 4.25 11.84
CA LEU A 41 14.31 5.65 11.92
C LEU A 41 15.81 5.84 11.69
N ASP A 42 16.63 4.83 12.00
CA ASP A 42 18.06 4.86 11.76
C ASP A 42 18.39 4.96 10.27
N GLU A 43 17.64 4.25 9.43
CA GLU A 43 17.75 4.35 7.96
C GLU A 43 17.42 5.77 7.49
N VAL A 44 16.32 6.34 8.01
CA VAL A 44 15.88 7.71 7.66
C VAL A 44 16.94 8.74 8.09
N ALA A 45 17.60 8.53 9.22
CA ALA A 45 18.61 9.46 9.74
C ALA A 45 19.80 9.62 8.80
N THR A 46 20.14 8.60 8.02
CA THR A 46 21.26 8.63 7.07
C THR A 46 20.88 9.19 5.69
N MET A 47 19.59 9.19 5.36
CA MET A 47 19.10 9.64 4.06
C MET A 47 19.23 11.17 3.90
N PHE A 48 19.37 11.64 2.66
CA PHE A 48 19.56 13.05 2.32
C PHE A 48 20.71 13.72 3.11
N ASP A 49 21.84 13.06 3.17
CA ASP A 49 23.04 13.54 3.88
C ASP A 49 22.78 13.87 5.37
N GLY A 50 21.91 13.09 6.02
CA GLY A 50 21.56 13.26 7.42
C GLY A 50 20.64 14.46 7.74
N LYS A 51 20.16 15.19 6.74
CA LYS A 51 19.33 16.40 6.92
C LYS A 51 18.02 16.15 7.65
N LEU A 52 17.55 14.91 7.66
CA LEU A 52 16.29 14.53 8.31
C LEU A 52 16.44 14.15 9.77
N ALA A 53 17.66 13.87 10.26
CA ALA A 53 17.93 13.40 11.62
C ALA A 53 17.31 14.32 12.70
N LYS A 54 17.35 15.63 12.51
CA LYS A 54 16.78 16.61 13.45
C LYS A 54 15.24 16.50 13.63
N TYR A 55 14.53 15.84 12.74
CA TYR A 55 13.08 15.62 12.83
C TYR A 55 12.69 14.26 13.40
N LEU A 56 13.68 13.47 13.86
CA LEU A 56 13.47 12.11 14.36
C LEU A 56 13.58 12.01 15.89
N ASN A 57 13.76 13.14 16.59
CA ASN A 57 14.07 13.19 18.02
C ASN A 57 12.88 12.80 18.92
N ASP A 58 11.66 12.94 18.43
CA ASP A 58 10.44 12.64 19.17
C ASP A 58 9.31 12.16 18.27
N LYS A 59 8.31 11.50 18.86
CA LYS A 59 7.19 10.89 18.10
C LYS A 59 6.33 11.91 17.35
N GLU A 60 6.21 13.12 17.86
CA GLU A 60 5.39 14.18 17.26
C GLU A 60 6.07 14.71 16.00
N SER A 61 7.36 15.00 16.08
CA SER A 61 8.20 15.41 14.94
C SER A 61 8.24 14.34 13.85
N VAL A 62 8.40 13.07 14.21
CA VAL A 62 8.35 11.94 13.26
C VAL A 62 6.99 11.86 12.56
N LYS A 63 5.90 12.02 13.31
CA LYS A 63 4.54 12.04 12.74
C LYS A 63 4.32 13.24 11.81
N ALA A 64 4.81 14.42 12.20
CA ALA A 64 4.76 15.62 11.38
C ALA A 64 5.56 15.47 10.08
N LEU A 65 6.78 14.93 10.15
CA LEU A 65 7.60 14.62 8.98
C LEU A 65 6.90 13.65 8.04
N SER A 66 6.35 12.55 8.56
CA SER A 66 5.58 11.58 7.77
C SER A 66 4.37 12.22 7.09
N GLY A 67 3.69 13.14 7.79
CA GLY A 67 2.57 13.91 7.24
C GLY A 67 3.00 14.87 6.12
N ALA A 68 4.09 15.59 6.34
CA ALA A 68 4.66 16.51 5.36
C ALA A 68 5.09 15.79 4.08
N LEU A 69 5.72 14.62 4.19
CA LEU A 69 6.13 13.81 3.05
C LEU A 69 4.93 13.22 2.28
N LYS A 70 3.83 12.94 2.96
CA LYS A 70 2.62 12.39 2.31
C LYS A 70 2.03 13.37 1.29
N ILE A 71 2.10 14.67 1.56
CA ILE A 71 1.49 15.70 0.70
C ILE A 71 2.14 15.69 -0.70
N PRO A 72 3.45 15.91 -0.88
CA PRO A 72 4.07 15.90 -2.19
C PRO A 72 3.94 14.55 -2.90
N ILE A 73 4.06 13.43 -2.17
CA ILE A 73 3.91 12.07 -2.73
C ILE A 73 2.54 11.91 -3.40
N ASN A 74 1.47 12.37 -2.77
CA ASN A 74 0.12 12.25 -3.32
C ASN A 74 -0.18 13.33 -4.37
N SER A 75 0.31 14.56 -4.17
CA SER A 75 0.06 15.68 -5.08
C SER A 75 0.69 15.45 -6.46
N VAL A 76 1.86 14.83 -6.50
CA VAL A 76 2.56 14.53 -7.75
C VAL A 76 1.71 13.67 -8.70
N TYR A 77 0.96 12.68 -8.17
CA TYR A 77 0.03 11.91 -9.00
C TYR A 77 -0.99 12.82 -9.70
N GLY A 78 -1.61 13.74 -8.97
CA GLY A 78 -2.53 14.71 -9.55
C GLY A 78 -1.87 15.65 -10.56
N LEU A 79 -0.64 16.08 -10.31
CA LEU A 79 0.12 16.95 -11.21
C LEU A 79 0.50 16.26 -12.51
N THR A 80 0.79 14.95 -12.49
CA THR A 80 1.13 14.21 -13.71
C THR A 80 -0.03 14.13 -14.69
N SER A 81 -1.29 14.16 -14.21
CA SER A 81 -2.52 14.08 -15.01
C SER A 81 -3.25 15.42 -15.16
N ALA A 82 -2.72 16.51 -14.62
CA ALA A 82 -3.36 17.81 -14.65
C ALA A 82 -3.55 18.35 -16.08
N SER A 83 -4.66 19.04 -16.30
CA SER A 83 -4.96 19.68 -17.59
C SER A 83 -4.15 20.96 -17.84
N PHE A 84 -3.64 21.58 -16.76
CA PHE A 84 -2.80 22.78 -16.83
C PHE A 84 -1.32 22.40 -16.96
N ASP A 85 -0.56 23.30 -17.55
CA ASP A 85 0.88 23.12 -17.75
C ASP A 85 1.65 23.19 -16.43
N ASN A 86 2.49 22.18 -16.18
CA ASN A 86 3.34 22.09 -15.00
C ASN A 86 4.53 21.13 -15.25
N PRO A 87 5.65 21.26 -14.50
CA PRO A 87 6.87 20.47 -14.72
C PRO A 87 6.71 18.96 -14.53
N PHE A 88 5.65 18.51 -13.86
CA PHE A 88 5.41 17.09 -13.56
C PHE A 88 4.39 16.45 -14.51
N ARG A 89 3.85 17.22 -15.46
CA ARG A 89 2.89 16.70 -16.42
C ARG A 89 3.55 15.64 -17.30
N ASP A 90 2.94 14.47 -17.32
CA ASP A 90 3.39 13.37 -18.18
C ASP A 90 2.30 13.07 -19.23
N GLN A 91 2.67 13.15 -20.50
CA GLN A 91 1.74 12.91 -21.61
C GLN A 91 1.07 11.52 -21.52
N ARG A 92 1.79 10.52 -21.01
CA ARG A 92 1.24 9.17 -20.79
C ARG A 92 0.15 9.15 -19.74
N ASN A 93 0.23 10.02 -18.73
CA ASN A 93 -0.74 10.05 -17.63
C ASN A 93 -1.95 10.95 -17.91
N VAL A 94 -1.95 11.71 -19.00
CA VAL A 94 -3.16 12.44 -19.46
C VAL A 94 -4.35 11.48 -19.64
N ASP A 95 -4.06 10.25 -20.10
CA ASP A 95 -5.04 9.16 -20.20
C ASP A 95 -5.20 8.34 -18.91
N ASN A 96 -4.69 8.84 -17.79
CA ASN A 96 -4.76 8.18 -16.48
C ASN A 96 -4.09 6.80 -16.44
N ILE A 97 -2.97 6.65 -17.16
CA ILE A 97 -2.27 5.36 -17.30
C ILE A 97 -1.77 4.81 -15.97
N VAL A 98 -1.42 5.67 -15.00
CA VAL A 98 -0.99 5.28 -13.66
C VAL A 98 -2.10 4.53 -12.94
N ALA A 99 -3.34 5.04 -12.97
CA ALA A 99 -4.49 4.36 -12.36
C ALA A 99 -4.88 3.10 -13.15
N LYS A 100 -4.86 3.17 -14.49
CA LYS A 100 -5.13 2.00 -15.35
C LYS A 100 -4.16 0.86 -15.09
N ARG A 101 -2.86 1.15 -14.92
CA ARG A 101 -1.85 0.15 -14.55
C ARG A 101 -2.19 -0.56 -13.24
N GLY A 102 -2.55 0.21 -12.20
CA GLY A 102 -2.95 -0.35 -10.92
C GLY A 102 -4.21 -1.21 -11.02
N ALA A 103 -5.22 -0.72 -11.74
CA ALA A 103 -6.47 -1.46 -11.95
C ALA A 103 -6.25 -2.77 -12.71
N LEU A 104 -5.52 -2.76 -13.81
CA LEU A 104 -5.17 -3.97 -14.59
C LEU A 104 -4.40 -4.97 -13.73
N PHE A 105 -3.40 -4.51 -13.00
CA PHE A 105 -2.65 -5.36 -12.07
C PHE A 105 -3.58 -6.06 -11.05
N MET A 106 -4.53 -5.33 -10.45
CA MET A 106 -5.47 -5.92 -9.48
C MET A 106 -6.45 -6.90 -10.14
N VAL A 107 -6.84 -6.67 -11.40
CA VAL A 107 -7.67 -7.60 -12.18
C VAL A 107 -6.91 -8.89 -12.48
N ASP A 108 -5.65 -8.78 -12.92
CA ASP A 108 -4.80 -9.95 -13.19
C ASP A 108 -4.54 -10.74 -11.90
N LEU A 109 -4.24 -10.05 -10.80
CA LEU A 109 -4.08 -10.69 -9.49
C LEU A 109 -5.34 -11.44 -9.07
N LYS A 110 -6.53 -10.84 -9.25
CA LYS A 110 -7.81 -11.51 -8.99
C LYS A 110 -7.91 -12.83 -9.75
N HIS A 111 -7.66 -12.80 -11.05
CA HIS A 111 -7.74 -14.00 -11.89
C HIS A 111 -6.74 -15.07 -11.43
N GLU A 112 -5.51 -14.68 -11.09
CA GLU A 112 -4.49 -15.61 -10.64
C GLU A 112 -4.80 -16.22 -9.26
N VAL A 113 -5.43 -15.47 -8.35
CA VAL A 113 -5.94 -15.98 -7.07
C VAL A 113 -7.08 -16.98 -7.30
N MET A 114 -8.03 -16.64 -8.20
CA MET A 114 -9.15 -17.52 -8.53
C MET A 114 -8.71 -18.82 -9.22
N LYS A 115 -7.72 -18.78 -10.11
CA LYS A 115 -7.13 -19.99 -10.74
C LYS A 115 -6.54 -20.96 -9.72
N ARG A 116 -6.16 -20.47 -8.53
CA ARG A 116 -5.65 -21.27 -7.41
C ARG A 116 -6.74 -21.79 -6.48
N GLY A 117 -8.00 -21.64 -6.88
CA GLY A 117 -9.16 -22.16 -6.16
C GLY A 117 -9.67 -21.25 -5.03
N PHE A 118 -9.16 -20.03 -4.90
CA PHE A 118 -9.62 -19.08 -3.88
C PHE A 118 -10.66 -18.11 -4.43
N THR A 119 -11.59 -17.72 -3.56
CA THR A 119 -12.56 -16.66 -3.84
C THR A 119 -11.95 -15.29 -3.53
N VAL A 120 -12.26 -14.29 -4.35
CA VAL A 120 -11.97 -12.89 -4.06
C VAL A 120 -13.28 -12.20 -3.70
N ALA A 121 -13.44 -11.85 -2.43
CA ALA A 121 -14.68 -11.26 -1.93
C ALA A 121 -14.80 -9.77 -2.31
N HIS A 122 -13.68 -9.04 -2.35
CA HIS A 122 -13.71 -7.61 -2.65
C HIS A 122 -12.33 -7.11 -3.07
N ILE A 123 -12.32 -6.21 -4.05
CA ILE A 123 -11.16 -5.39 -4.42
C ILE A 123 -11.56 -3.93 -4.32
N LYS A 124 -10.71 -3.11 -3.71
CA LYS A 124 -10.92 -1.67 -3.68
C LYS A 124 -9.58 -0.99 -3.90
N THR A 125 -9.44 -0.32 -5.03
CA THR A 125 -8.24 0.40 -5.49
C THR A 125 -6.97 -0.46 -5.42
N ASP A 126 -6.38 -0.58 -4.25
CA ASP A 126 -5.07 -1.17 -3.95
C ASP A 126 -5.15 -2.33 -2.95
N SER A 127 -6.35 -2.74 -2.56
CA SER A 127 -6.55 -3.82 -1.61
C SER A 127 -7.37 -4.97 -2.15
N ILE A 128 -7.00 -6.19 -1.78
CA ILE A 128 -7.72 -7.43 -2.10
C ILE A 128 -8.12 -8.17 -0.81
N LYS A 129 -9.33 -8.68 -0.78
CA LYS A 129 -9.88 -9.45 0.34
C LYS A 129 -10.16 -10.87 -0.11
N ILE A 130 -9.48 -11.82 0.51
CA ILE A 130 -9.52 -13.24 0.17
C ILE A 130 -10.11 -13.98 1.38
N PRO A 131 -11.34 -14.54 1.27
CA PRO A 131 -11.88 -15.44 2.29
C PRO A 131 -11.01 -16.69 2.41
N ASP A 132 -10.97 -17.26 3.59
CA ASP A 132 -10.28 -18.52 3.92
C ASP A 132 -8.84 -18.58 3.38
N ALA A 133 -8.17 -17.42 3.37
CA ALA A 133 -6.82 -17.29 2.84
C ALA A 133 -5.83 -18.10 3.68
N THR A 134 -5.05 -18.95 3.01
CA THR A 134 -3.96 -19.71 3.63
C THR A 134 -2.64 -18.92 3.58
N PRO A 135 -1.62 -19.29 4.37
CA PRO A 135 -0.29 -18.68 4.27
C PRO A 135 0.30 -18.73 2.86
N GLU A 136 0.03 -19.80 2.10
CA GLU A 136 0.52 -19.99 0.74
C GLU A 136 -0.07 -18.99 -0.24
N ILE A 137 -1.40 -18.72 -0.17
CA ILE A 137 -2.02 -17.73 -1.05
C ILE A 137 -1.60 -16.31 -0.68
N ILE A 138 -1.40 -16.02 0.61
CA ILE A 138 -0.86 -14.72 1.06
C ILE A 138 0.55 -14.52 0.49
N LYS A 139 1.42 -15.53 0.63
CA LYS A 139 2.77 -15.50 0.05
C LYS A 139 2.73 -15.31 -1.46
N PHE A 140 1.85 -16.05 -2.16
CA PHE A 140 1.66 -15.91 -3.60
C PHE A 140 1.30 -14.47 -3.99
N VAL A 141 0.34 -13.83 -3.31
CA VAL A 141 -0.06 -12.44 -3.57
C VAL A 141 1.11 -11.48 -3.38
N MET A 142 1.89 -11.67 -2.31
CA MET A 142 3.08 -10.85 -2.04
C MET A 142 4.14 -11.02 -3.13
N ASP A 143 4.41 -12.25 -3.55
CA ASP A 143 5.40 -12.56 -4.59
C ASP A 143 4.94 -12.09 -5.97
N PHE A 144 3.64 -12.20 -6.26
CA PHE A 144 3.04 -11.67 -7.48
C PHE A 144 3.17 -10.15 -7.54
N GLY A 145 2.88 -9.45 -6.44
CA GLY A 145 3.08 -8.00 -6.35
C GLY A 145 4.52 -7.60 -6.66
N LYS A 146 5.49 -8.22 -6.02
CA LYS A 146 6.92 -7.93 -6.21
C LYS A 146 7.36 -8.02 -7.67
N ARG A 147 6.85 -8.99 -8.45
CA ARG A 147 7.17 -9.13 -9.88
C ARG A 147 6.75 -7.92 -10.72
N TYR A 148 5.74 -7.19 -10.27
CA TYR A 148 5.21 -6.00 -10.94
C TYR A 148 5.64 -4.68 -10.26
N GLY A 149 6.55 -4.76 -9.27
CA GLY A 149 7.07 -3.60 -8.55
C GLY A 149 6.12 -3.08 -7.47
N TYR A 150 5.23 -3.94 -6.95
CA TYR A 150 4.33 -3.61 -5.85
C TYR A 150 4.65 -4.43 -4.61
N THR A 151 4.59 -3.78 -3.45
CA THR A 151 4.74 -4.46 -2.16
C THR A 151 3.38 -4.56 -1.48
N PHE A 152 2.93 -5.80 -1.24
CA PHE A 152 1.73 -6.06 -0.44
C PHE A 152 2.07 -6.18 1.04
N GLU A 153 1.19 -5.64 1.87
CA GLU A 153 1.18 -5.83 3.31
C GLU A 153 -0.06 -6.65 3.69
N HIS A 154 0.08 -7.64 4.58
CA HIS A 154 -1.07 -8.27 5.23
C HIS A 154 -1.58 -7.30 6.28
N GLU A 155 -2.57 -6.48 5.91
CA GLU A 155 -3.00 -5.35 6.70
C GLU A 155 -3.93 -5.76 7.85
N ALA A 156 -4.86 -6.70 7.58
CA ALA A 156 -5.81 -7.17 8.57
C ALA A 156 -6.29 -8.60 8.29
N THR A 157 -6.71 -9.27 9.36
CA THR A 157 -7.48 -10.51 9.30
C THR A 157 -8.86 -10.25 9.89
N TYR A 158 -9.89 -10.61 9.14
CA TYR A 158 -11.28 -10.53 9.58
C TYR A 158 -11.81 -11.93 9.88
N GLU A 159 -12.52 -12.08 11.02
CA GLU A 159 -13.30 -13.26 11.31
C GLU A 159 -14.55 -13.31 10.40
N ARG A 160 -15.19 -12.14 10.23
CA ARG A 160 -16.37 -11.96 9.37
C ARG A 160 -16.34 -10.61 8.68
N MET A 161 -16.90 -10.55 7.48
CA MET A 161 -17.07 -9.32 6.74
C MET A 161 -18.42 -9.33 6.01
N CYS A 162 -19.09 -8.19 5.98
CA CYS A 162 -20.30 -7.96 5.22
C CYS A 162 -20.11 -6.73 4.31
N LEU A 163 -20.29 -6.89 3.03
CA LEU A 163 -20.32 -5.80 2.07
C LEU A 163 -21.68 -5.11 2.15
N VAL A 164 -21.69 -3.82 2.40
CA VAL A 164 -22.89 -2.98 2.36
C VAL A 164 -23.11 -2.48 0.92
N ASN A 165 -22.05 -2.09 0.24
CA ASN A 165 -21.99 -1.74 -1.17
C ASN A 165 -20.53 -1.84 -1.68
N ASP A 166 -20.26 -1.45 -2.92
CA ASP A 166 -18.93 -1.53 -3.55
C ASP A 166 -17.84 -0.73 -2.81
N ALA A 167 -18.21 0.25 -2.00
CA ALA A 167 -17.28 1.12 -1.30
C ALA A 167 -17.23 0.89 0.21
N VAL A 168 -18.31 0.37 0.80
CA VAL A 168 -18.52 0.28 2.25
C VAL A 168 -18.69 -1.17 2.68
N TYR A 169 -17.99 -1.56 3.71
CA TYR A 169 -18.17 -2.85 4.38
C TYR A 169 -18.06 -2.68 5.89
N ILE A 170 -18.67 -3.59 6.62
CA ILE A 170 -18.47 -3.78 8.04
C ILE A 170 -17.72 -5.09 8.27
N ALA A 171 -16.79 -5.08 9.22
CA ALA A 171 -15.97 -6.26 9.48
C ALA A 171 -15.73 -6.45 10.97
N LYS A 172 -15.61 -7.70 11.37
CA LYS A 172 -15.20 -8.13 12.70
C LYS A 172 -13.76 -8.63 12.61
N PHE A 173 -12.83 -7.98 13.32
CA PHE A 173 -11.43 -8.42 13.33
C PHE A 173 -11.30 -9.79 14.00
N ALA A 174 -10.44 -10.63 13.45
CA ALA A 174 -10.01 -11.85 14.09
C ALA A 174 -9.24 -11.55 15.38
N THR A 175 -9.33 -12.46 16.36
CA THR A 175 -8.54 -12.38 17.59
C THR A 175 -7.06 -12.66 17.31
N LYS A 176 -6.20 -12.31 18.27
CA LYS A 176 -4.78 -12.65 18.17
C LYS A 176 -4.55 -14.15 18.08
N GLU A 177 -5.30 -14.93 18.87
CA GLU A 177 -5.23 -16.38 18.88
C GLU A 177 -5.61 -16.95 17.51
N GLN A 178 -6.72 -16.51 16.93
CA GLN A 178 -7.11 -16.90 15.57
C GLN A 178 -6.03 -16.59 14.53
N CYS A 179 -5.44 -15.38 14.58
CA CYS A 179 -4.36 -15.03 13.67
C CYS A 179 -3.12 -15.90 13.85
N MET A 180 -2.73 -16.17 15.11
CA MET A 180 -1.57 -17.01 15.40
C MET A 180 -1.79 -18.44 14.94
N ASN A 181 -3.00 -18.99 15.13
CA ASN A 181 -3.34 -20.34 14.69
C ASN A 181 -3.37 -20.47 13.16
N LEU A 182 -3.85 -19.43 12.45
CA LEU A 182 -3.95 -19.45 10.98
C LEU A 182 -2.61 -19.17 10.27
N TYR A 183 -1.83 -18.22 10.79
CA TYR A 183 -0.70 -17.66 10.06
C TYR A 183 0.62 -17.71 10.83
N GLY A 184 0.61 -17.99 12.14
CA GLY A 184 1.79 -17.88 12.99
C GLY A 184 2.19 -16.43 13.32
N TYR A 185 1.41 -15.44 12.91
CA TYR A 185 1.64 -14.02 13.20
C TYR A 185 0.33 -13.23 13.23
N VAL A 186 0.40 -11.98 13.68
CA VAL A 186 -0.75 -11.05 13.69
C VAL A 186 -0.56 -9.99 12.63
N ALA A 187 -1.56 -9.80 11.78
CA ALA A 187 -1.56 -8.77 10.74
C ALA A 187 -1.36 -7.35 11.30
N LYS A 188 -0.89 -6.43 10.47
CA LYS A 188 -0.43 -5.09 10.87
C LYS A 188 -1.50 -4.27 11.60
N LYS A 189 -2.74 -4.23 11.10
CA LYS A 189 -3.87 -3.62 11.79
C LYS A 189 -4.53 -4.63 12.70
N LYS A 190 -4.35 -4.41 13.99
CA LYS A 190 -5.09 -5.09 15.05
C LYS A 190 -5.83 -4.04 15.85
N LYS A 191 -7.15 -4.12 15.95
CA LYS A 191 -7.81 -3.43 17.05
C LYS A 191 -7.47 -4.14 18.36
N LYS A 192 -7.23 -3.35 19.43
CA LYS A 192 -6.91 -3.88 20.77
C LYS A 192 -7.97 -4.89 21.27
N ASP A 193 -9.19 -4.78 20.78
CA ASP A 193 -10.33 -5.62 21.10
C ASP A 193 -10.74 -6.44 19.87
N GLY A 194 -9.99 -7.47 19.52
CA GLY A 194 -10.43 -8.47 18.54
C GLY A 194 -11.83 -8.95 18.88
N GLY A 195 -12.69 -9.14 17.87
CA GLY A 195 -14.04 -9.61 18.06
C GLY A 195 -15.14 -8.55 18.02
N LYS A 196 -14.84 -7.25 17.93
CA LYS A 196 -15.85 -6.19 17.73
C LYS A 196 -16.00 -5.82 16.26
N TRP A 197 -17.22 -5.51 15.85
CA TRP A 197 -17.53 -4.95 14.54
C TRP A 197 -16.99 -3.51 14.40
N THR A 198 -16.55 -3.14 13.21
CA THR A 198 -16.02 -1.83 12.86
C THR A 198 -16.50 -1.38 11.50
#